data_2bffec95b5af7c0e83ea8de404a7b4c8
#
_entry.id   2bffec95b5af7c0e83ea8de404a7b4c8
#
_cell.length_a   1.000
_cell.length_b   1.000
_cell.length_c   1.000
_cell.angle_alpha   90.00
_cell.angle_beta   90.00
_cell.angle_gamma   90.00
#
_symmetry.space_group_name_H-M   'P 1'
#
loop_
_entity.id
_entity.type
_entity.pdbx_description
1 polymer ?
#
loop_
_entity_poly.entity_id
_entity_poly.type
_entity_poly.pdbx_seq_one_letter_code
_entity_poly.pdbx_strand_id
1 'polypeptide(L)'
;MCVHANTIVVCLXXXXXXXXXXXXXXXXXXXXXXXXXXXXXXXXXXXXXXXXXXLVENKLYIQLQFRCISNVFLPSGKLVQIEYALAAVAAGAPSVGIKASNGVVLATEKKQKSILYDEQSVHKVEPITKHIGMVYSGMGPDYRVLVRRARKLAQQYFLVYQEPIPTGQLVQRVASVMQEYTQSGGVRPFGVSLLIAGWDEDRPYLFQSDPSGAYFAWKATAMGKSYVNGKTFLEKRYNEDLELEDAIHTAILTLKESFEGQMTEENIEVGICNEAGFRRLSPAEVKDYLAAIA
;
A
#
# COMPACT_ATOMS: atom_id res chain seq x y z
N MET A 1 -52.47 -63.63 -28.98
CA MET A 1 -52.08 -63.03 -27.66
C MET A 1 -50.99 -62.00 -27.74
N CYS A 2 -50.11 -61.95 -28.76
CA CYS A 2 -49.01 -60.95 -28.87
C CYS A 2 -49.44 -59.55 -29.31
N VAL A 3 -50.55 -59.39 -29.99
CA VAL A 3 -50.95 -58.12 -30.58
C VAL A 3 -51.58 -57.18 -29.49
N HIS A 4 -52.23 -57.72 -28.45
CA HIS A 4 -52.82 -56.92 -27.38
C HIS A 4 -51.77 -56.38 -26.40
N ALA A 5 -50.66 -57.10 -26.20
CA ALA A 5 -49.59 -56.61 -25.30
C ALA A 5 -48.87 -55.39 -25.85
N ASN A 6 -48.64 -55.33 -27.15
CA ASN A 6 -47.96 -54.19 -27.82
C ASN A 6 -48.83 -52.93 -27.80
N THR A 7 -50.17 -53.05 -27.92
CA THR A 7 -51.09 -51.90 -27.92
C THR A 7 -51.14 -51.27 -26.51
N ILE A 8 -51.14 -52.09 -25.45
CA ILE A 8 -51.16 -51.61 -24.05
C ILE A 8 -49.81 -50.92 -23.73
N VAL A 9 -48.72 -51.47 -24.20
CA VAL A 9 -47.37 -50.87 -23.99
C VAL A 9 -47.27 -49.50 -24.72
N VAL A 10 -47.85 -49.41 -25.94
CA VAL A 10 -47.85 -48.14 -26.68
C VAL A 10 -48.78 -47.12 -26.00
N CYS A 11 -49.89 -47.49 -25.45
CA CYS A 11 -50.79 -46.62 -24.69
C CYS A 11 -50.15 -46.14 -23.35
N LEU A 12 -49.46 -47.06 -22.73
CA LEU A 12 -48.74 -46.71 -21.51
C LEU A 12 -47.57 -45.75 -21.79
N UNK A 13 -47.05 -46.00 -22.75
CA UNK A 13 -46.00 -45.13 -23.11
C UNK A 13 -46.43 -43.81 -23.48
N UNK A 14 -47.48 -43.75 -24.04
CA UNK A 14 -48.08 -42.52 -24.38
C UNK A 14 -48.51 -41.82 -23.16
N UNK A 15 -48.87 -42.49 -22.37
CA UNK A 15 -49.28 -41.92 -21.15
C UNK A 15 -48.14 -41.43 -20.35
N UNK A 16 -47.22 -42.12 -20.51
CA UNK A 16 -46.04 -41.72 -19.91
C UNK A 16 -45.41 -40.51 -20.58
N UNK A 17 -45.57 -40.48 -21.62
CA UNK A 17 -45.12 -39.41 -22.42
C UNK A 17 -45.91 -38.19 -22.12
N UNK A 18 -46.96 -38.40 -21.90
CA UNK A 18 -47.82 -37.38 -21.56
C UNK A 18 -47.58 -36.90 -20.17
N UNK A 19 -47.26 -37.76 -19.54
CA UNK A 19 -46.90 -37.43 -18.23
C UNK A 19 -45.57 -36.76 -18.15
N UNK A 20 -44.84 -37.19 -18.92
CA UNK A 20 -43.60 -36.58 -19.03
C UNK A 20 -43.67 -35.23 -19.65
N UNK A 21 -44.46 -35.15 -20.37
CA UNK A 21 -44.71 -33.92 -21.02
C UNK A 21 -45.36 -32.98 -20.06
N UNK A 22 -46.02 -33.53 -19.38
CA UNK A 22 -46.66 -32.77 -18.38
C UNK A 22 -45.71 -32.39 -17.30
N UNK A 23 -44.93 -33.25 -17.14
CA UNK A 23 -43.90 -32.96 -16.23
C UNK A 23 -42.90 -31.99 -16.78
N UNK A 24 -42.73 -32.12 -17.86
CA UNK A 24 -41.90 -31.24 -18.53
C UNK A 24 -42.51 -29.91 -18.61
N UNK A 25 -43.58 -29.94 -18.76
CA UNK A 25 -44.30 -28.73 -18.79
C UNK A 25 -44.39 -28.13 -17.44
N UNK A 26 -44.45 -28.96 -16.67
CA UNK A 26 -44.46 -28.47 -15.34
C UNK A 26 -43.14 -28.02 -14.93
N UNK A 27 -42.27 -28.66 -15.40
CA UNK A 27 -40.96 -28.24 -15.16
C UNK A 27 -40.61 -26.98 -15.89
N UNK A 28 -41.14 -26.93 -16.85
CA UNK A 28 -40.99 -25.77 -17.65
C UNK A 28 -41.69 -24.63 -17.00
N UNK A 29 -42.62 -24.95 -16.56
CA UNK A 29 -43.36 -23.98 -15.86
C UNK A 29 -42.73 -23.58 -14.60
N UNK A 30 -42.18 -24.52 -14.14
CA UNK A 30 -41.45 -24.23 -13.00
C UNK A 30 -40.20 -23.48 -13.30
N UNK A 31 -39.73 -23.79 -14.27
CA UNK A 31 -38.61 -23.11 -14.72
C UNK A 31 -38.94 -21.72 -15.13
N UNK A 32 -39.91 -21.68 -15.60
CA UNK A 32 -40.40 -20.40 -15.99
C UNK A 32 -40.77 -19.62 -14.78
N UNK A 33 -41.19 -20.26 -14.00
CA UNK A 33 -41.51 -19.63 -12.77
C UNK A 33 -40.28 -19.28 -12.02
N UNK A 34 -39.42 -20.07 -12.20
CA UNK A 34 -38.18 -19.77 -11.65
C UNK A 34 -37.49 -18.68 -12.38
N UNK A 35 -37.70 -18.71 -13.44
CA UNK A 35 -37.15 -17.69 -14.25
C UNK A 35 -37.81 -16.39 -13.98
N UNK A 36 -38.86 -16.54 -13.79
CA UNK A 36 -39.62 -15.41 -13.45
C UNK A 36 -39.29 -14.93 -12.09
N UNK A 37 -39.08 -15.83 -11.44
CA UNK A 37 -38.63 -15.47 -10.15
C UNK A 37 -37.26 -14.92 -10.17
N UNK A 38 -36.60 -15.41 -10.95
CA UNK A 38 -35.32 -14.90 -11.13
C UNK A 38 -35.31 -13.55 -11.75
N UNK A 39 -36.13 -13.47 -12.44
CA UNK A 39 -36.32 -12.20 -13.07
C UNK A 39 -36.84 -11.24 -12.09
N UNK A 40 -37.53 -11.73 -11.41
CA UNK A 40 -38.05 -10.89 -10.38
C UNK A 40 -37.02 -10.59 -9.37
N UNK A 41 -36.32 -11.49 -9.27
CA UNK A 41 -35.23 -11.25 -8.43
C UNK A 41 -34.22 -10.34 -9.04
N UNK A 42 -34.15 -10.49 -10.12
CA UNK A 42 -33.33 -9.63 -10.83
C UNK A 42 -33.84 -8.27 -10.87
N UNK A 43 -34.90 -8.28 -10.92
CA UNK A 43 -35.54 -7.03 -10.89
C UNK A 43 -35.51 -6.45 -9.53
N UNK A 44 -35.59 -7.24 -8.81
CA UNK A 44 -35.44 -6.79 -7.50
C UNK A 44 -34.05 -6.42 -7.19
N UNK A 45 -33.33 -7.07 -7.75
CA UNK A 45 -32.01 -6.72 -7.64
C UNK A 45 -31.69 -5.49 -8.38
N UNK A 46 -32.27 -5.39 -9.24
CA UNK A 46 -32.17 -4.21 -9.98
C UNK A 46 -32.75 -3.09 -9.27
N UNK A 47 -33.61 -3.42 -8.75
CA UNK A 47 -34.26 -2.46 -7.95
C UNK A 47 -33.45 -2.19 -6.75
N UNK A 48 -32.96 -3.10 -6.43
CA UNK A 48 -32.08 -2.90 -5.39
C UNK A 48 -30.86 -2.23 -5.82
N UNK A 49 -30.58 -2.51 -6.83
CA UNK A 49 -29.53 -1.83 -7.39
C UNK A 49 -29.83 -0.44 -7.64
N UNK A 50 -30.80 -0.35 -7.96
CA UNK A 50 -31.30 0.92 -8.12
C UNK A 50 -31.46 1.60 -6.84
N UNK A 51 -31.74 0.92 -6.11
CA UNK A 51 -31.84 1.42 -4.84
C UNK A 51 -30.52 1.61 -4.27
N UNK A 52 -29.82 0.90 -4.68
CA UNK A 52 -28.59 1.06 -4.33
C UNK A 52 -27.92 2.16 -4.98
N UNK A 53 -28.38 2.32 -5.92
CA UNK A 53 -27.99 3.43 -6.59
C UNK A 53 -28.33 4.63 -5.88
N UNK A 54 -29.12 4.43 -5.52
CA UNK A 54 -29.62 5.45 -4.73
C UNK A 54 -28.88 5.60 -3.49
N LEU A 55 -28.25 4.71 -3.07
CA LEU A 55 -27.38 4.71 -1.92
C LEU A 55 -25.90 4.90 -2.29
N VAL A 56 -25.60 5.30 -3.45
CA VAL A 56 -24.23 5.55 -3.94
C VAL A 56 -23.49 6.64 -3.12
N GLU A 57 -24.17 7.44 -2.36
CA GLU A 57 -23.56 8.38 -1.42
C GLU A 57 -23.05 7.67 -0.13
N ASN A 58 -23.42 6.42 0.08
CA ASN A 58 -23.01 5.72 1.27
C ASN A 58 -21.68 5.00 1.02
N LYS A 59 -20.59 5.59 1.49
CA LYS A 59 -19.21 5.09 1.34
C LYS A 59 -19.02 3.63 1.75
N LEU A 60 -19.87 3.13 2.65
CA LEU A 60 -19.79 1.77 3.15
C LEU A 60 -20.22 0.73 2.09
N TYR A 61 -21.20 1.06 1.29
CA TYR A 61 -21.73 0.14 0.27
C TYR A 61 -20.74 0.00 -0.91
N ILE A 62 -20.09 1.08 -1.26
CA ILE A 62 -19.03 1.07 -2.28
C ILE A 62 -17.88 0.18 -1.82
N GLN A 63 -17.48 0.27 -0.54
CA GLN A 63 -16.40 -0.54 0.02
C GLN A 63 -16.71 -2.05 0.01
N LEU A 64 -17.98 -2.44 0.18
CA LEU A 64 -18.37 -3.84 0.19
C LEU A 64 -18.44 -4.45 -1.22
N GLN A 65 -18.93 -3.72 -2.19
CA GLN A 65 -18.99 -4.19 -3.59
C GLN A 65 -17.64 -4.27 -4.26
N PHE A 66 -16.71 -3.35 -3.93
CA PHE A 66 -15.39 -3.31 -4.55
C PHE A 66 -14.35 -4.25 -3.90
N ARG A 67 -14.75 -5.03 -2.90
CA ARG A 67 -13.83 -5.97 -2.24
C ARG A 67 -13.26 -7.06 -3.17
N CYS A 68 -13.94 -7.34 -4.27
CA CYS A 68 -13.52 -8.39 -5.21
C CYS A 68 -12.98 -7.85 -6.54
N ILE A 69 -13.04 -6.54 -6.78
CA ILE A 69 -12.62 -5.93 -8.05
C ILE A 69 -11.42 -5.01 -7.76
N SER A 70 -10.23 -5.53 -8.04
CA SER A 70 -8.98 -4.81 -7.78
C SER A 70 -8.71 -3.65 -8.75
N ASN A 71 -9.34 -3.63 -9.93
CA ASN A 71 -9.02 -2.70 -11.00
C ASN A 71 -10.23 -1.85 -11.45
N VAL A 72 -10.78 -1.06 -10.52
CA VAL A 72 -11.86 -0.12 -10.85
C VAL A 72 -11.26 1.25 -11.18
N PHE A 73 -11.47 1.71 -12.39
CA PHE A 73 -11.10 3.07 -12.81
C PHE A 73 -12.25 4.04 -12.53
N LEU A 74 -11.92 5.17 -11.95
CA LEU A 74 -12.83 6.32 -11.89
C LEU A 74 -12.98 6.93 -13.28
N PRO A 75 -14.07 7.71 -13.55
CA PRO A 75 -14.18 8.43 -14.82
C PRO A 75 -12.99 9.36 -15.09
N SER A 76 -12.28 9.79 -14.04
CA SER A 76 -11.05 10.59 -14.14
C SER A 76 -9.82 9.78 -14.59
N GLY A 77 -9.95 8.46 -14.77
CA GLY A 77 -8.84 7.58 -15.14
C GLY A 77 -8.00 7.06 -13.98
N LYS A 78 -8.33 7.43 -12.73
CA LYS A 78 -7.59 6.98 -11.53
C LYS A 78 -8.10 5.63 -11.04
N LEU A 79 -7.19 4.79 -10.56
CA LEU A 79 -7.52 3.54 -9.90
C LEU A 79 -7.97 3.81 -8.46
N VAL A 80 -9.19 3.42 -8.12
CA VAL A 80 -9.82 3.67 -6.80
C VAL A 80 -8.97 3.08 -5.67
N GLN A 81 -8.44 1.87 -5.84
CA GLN A 81 -7.65 1.19 -4.82
C GLN A 81 -6.33 1.90 -4.53
N ILE A 82 -5.72 2.53 -5.54
CA ILE A 82 -4.50 3.33 -5.36
C ILE A 82 -4.83 4.60 -4.55
N GLU A 83 -5.95 5.26 -4.85
CA GLU A 83 -6.38 6.46 -4.10
C GLU A 83 -6.63 6.13 -2.61
N TYR A 84 -7.22 4.98 -2.31
CA TYR A 84 -7.41 4.50 -0.93
C TYR A 84 -6.06 4.20 -0.25
N ALA A 85 -5.12 3.61 -0.98
CA ALA A 85 -3.78 3.34 -0.45
C ALA A 85 -3.03 4.66 -0.14
N LEU A 86 -3.14 5.66 -1.04
CA LEU A 86 -2.55 6.98 -0.82
C LEU A 86 -3.18 7.69 0.39
N ALA A 87 -4.51 7.54 0.58
CA ALA A 87 -5.19 8.08 1.76
C ALA A 87 -4.66 7.42 3.06
N ALA A 88 -4.39 6.11 3.03
CA ALA A 88 -3.79 5.40 4.17
C ALA A 88 -2.37 5.90 4.46
N VAL A 89 -1.59 6.23 3.43
CA VAL A 89 -0.25 6.83 3.57
C VAL A 89 -0.37 8.21 4.22
N ALA A 90 -1.29 9.05 3.72
CA ALA A 90 -1.49 10.42 4.23
C ALA A 90 -1.95 10.44 5.70
N ALA A 91 -2.65 9.39 6.16
CA ALA A 91 -3.05 9.21 7.55
C ALA A 91 -1.94 8.61 8.43
N GLY A 92 -0.85 8.14 7.83
CA GLY A 92 0.27 7.51 8.53
C GLY A 92 1.15 8.51 9.28
N ALA A 93 2.01 8.00 10.17
CA ALA A 93 2.98 8.83 10.90
C ALA A 93 3.89 9.57 9.91
N PRO A 94 4.25 10.83 10.21
CA PRO A 94 5.12 11.60 9.31
C PRO A 94 6.51 10.98 9.19
N SER A 95 7.06 11.06 7.99
CA SER A 95 8.44 10.68 7.69
C SER A 95 9.03 11.74 6.75
N VAL A 96 10.29 12.06 6.98
CA VAL A 96 11.02 13.12 6.27
C VAL A 96 12.31 12.52 5.70
N GLY A 97 12.66 12.94 4.51
CA GLY A 97 13.96 12.61 3.91
C GLY A 97 14.61 13.89 3.37
N ILE A 98 15.89 14.06 3.65
CA ILE A 98 16.67 15.22 3.18
C ILE A 98 18.00 14.71 2.60
N LYS A 99 18.30 15.15 1.41
CA LYS A 99 19.59 14.90 0.77
C LYS A 99 20.52 16.07 1.08
N ALA A 100 21.62 15.79 1.77
CA ALA A 100 22.70 16.72 2.07
C ALA A 100 23.83 16.52 1.06
N SER A 101 24.81 17.40 1.08
CA SER A 101 26.01 17.33 0.21
C SER A 101 26.82 16.05 0.50
N ASN A 102 26.95 15.68 1.77
CA ASN A 102 27.79 14.56 2.26
C ASN A 102 26.97 13.40 2.86
N GLY A 103 25.66 13.31 2.54
CA GLY A 103 24.85 12.21 3.01
C GLY A 103 23.36 12.39 2.83
N VAL A 104 22.58 11.48 3.36
CA VAL A 104 21.11 11.53 3.35
C VAL A 104 20.61 11.26 4.77
N VAL A 105 19.59 11.99 5.18
CA VAL A 105 18.92 11.83 6.47
C VAL A 105 17.50 11.32 6.22
N LEU A 106 17.11 10.29 6.97
CA LEU A 106 15.73 9.80 7.06
C LEU A 106 15.27 9.98 8.51
N ALA A 107 14.18 10.68 8.73
CA ALA A 107 13.63 10.88 10.07
C ALA A 107 12.15 10.54 10.09
N THR A 108 11.67 9.93 11.17
CA THR A 108 10.27 9.51 11.26
C THR A 108 9.77 9.56 12.70
N GLU A 109 8.46 9.83 12.84
CA GLU A 109 7.76 9.68 14.10
C GLU A 109 7.50 8.21 14.39
N LYS A 110 7.80 7.79 15.61
CA LYS A 110 7.55 6.45 16.13
C LYS A 110 6.44 6.55 17.19
N LYS A 111 5.19 6.34 16.77
CA LYS A 111 4.03 6.45 17.67
C LYS A 111 4.06 5.34 18.72
N GLN A 112 4.18 5.73 19.98
CA GLN A 112 4.01 4.83 21.12
C GLN A 112 2.53 4.76 21.48
N LYS A 113 2.00 3.56 21.50
CA LYS A 113 0.57 3.32 21.82
C LYS A 113 0.34 3.16 23.31
N SER A 114 1.37 2.81 24.05
CA SER A 114 1.27 2.51 25.50
C SER A 114 2.66 2.63 26.12
N ILE A 115 2.70 3.06 27.36
CA ILE A 115 3.91 3.08 28.20
C ILE A 115 4.48 1.65 28.44
N LEU A 116 3.65 0.63 28.22
CA LEU A 116 4.06 -0.78 28.40
C LEU A 116 4.67 -1.38 27.13
N TYR A 117 4.79 -0.60 26.07
CA TYR A 117 5.32 -1.05 24.78
C TYR A 117 6.85 -1.02 24.82
N ASP A 118 7.49 -2.13 24.47
CA ASP A 118 8.95 -2.16 24.34
C ASP A 118 9.36 -1.41 23.07
N GLU A 119 9.94 -0.26 23.25
CA GLU A 119 10.31 0.69 22.21
C GLU A 119 11.39 0.16 21.28
N GLN A 120 12.27 -0.69 21.78
CA GLN A 120 13.37 -1.26 21.01
C GLN A 120 12.92 -2.44 20.13
N SER A 121 11.72 -2.97 20.36
CA SER A 121 11.21 -4.13 19.61
C SER A 121 10.80 -3.84 18.17
N VAL A 122 10.48 -2.59 17.85
CA VAL A 122 9.98 -2.21 16.51
C VAL A 122 10.73 -0.98 16.02
N HIS A 123 11.25 -1.10 14.83
CA HIS A 123 11.91 0.01 14.12
C HIS A 123 11.13 0.39 12.89
N LYS A 124 11.11 1.67 12.57
CA LYS A 124 10.55 2.21 11.34
C LYS A 124 11.62 2.47 10.29
N VAL A 125 12.82 2.81 10.74
CA VAL A 125 13.98 3.00 9.87
C VAL A 125 14.73 1.67 9.82
N GLU A 126 14.80 1.05 8.64
CA GLU A 126 15.40 -0.28 8.47
C GLU A 126 16.55 -0.24 7.45
N PRO A 127 17.72 -0.79 7.82
CA PRO A 127 18.77 -0.99 6.83
C PRO A 127 18.38 -2.11 5.87
N ILE A 128 18.56 -1.86 4.59
CA ILE A 128 18.35 -2.87 3.54
C ILE A 128 19.68 -3.51 3.17
N THR A 129 20.68 -2.67 2.90
CA THR A 129 22.08 -3.07 2.67
C THR A 129 22.96 -2.20 3.55
N LYS A 130 24.29 -2.39 3.47
CA LYS A 130 25.25 -1.58 4.21
C LYS A 130 25.17 -0.10 3.81
N HIS A 131 24.77 0.19 2.57
CA HIS A 131 24.77 1.55 2.01
C HIS A 131 23.35 2.06 1.67
N ILE A 132 22.29 1.30 1.97
CA ILE A 132 20.90 1.70 1.68
C ILE A 132 20.02 1.49 2.91
N GLY A 133 19.27 2.53 3.27
CA GLY A 133 18.25 2.48 4.30
C GLY A 133 16.88 2.84 3.76
N MET A 134 15.84 2.45 4.50
CA MET A 134 14.46 2.66 4.06
C MET A 134 13.59 3.04 5.26
N VAL A 135 12.64 3.96 5.02
CA VAL A 135 11.61 4.37 5.98
C VAL A 135 10.27 4.46 5.25
N TYR A 136 9.18 4.47 5.99
CA TYR A 136 7.84 4.44 5.42
C TYR A 136 6.87 5.38 6.13
N SER A 137 5.79 5.72 5.41
CA SER A 137 4.54 6.22 5.99
C SER A 137 3.39 5.34 5.51
N GLY A 138 2.44 5.03 6.43
CA GLY A 138 1.30 4.17 6.13
C GLY A 138 1.25 2.93 7.02
N MET A 139 0.97 1.78 6.41
CA MET A 139 0.70 0.52 7.12
C MET A 139 2.00 -0.24 7.42
N GLY A 140 2.36 -0.37 8.70
CA GLY A 140 3.57 -1.07 9.17
C GLY A 140 3.71 -2.53 8.70
N PRO A 141 2.65 -3.36 8.80
CA PRO A 141 2.75 -4.74 8.30
C PRO A 141 3.15 -4.84 6.83
N ASP A 142 2.61 -3.97 5.98
CA ASP A 142 2.95 -3.91 4.55
C ASP A 142 4.42 -3.55 4.35
N TYR A 143 4.90 -2.58 5.14
CA TYR A 143 6.31 -2.16 5.11
C TYR A 143 7.25 -3.35 5.40
N ARG A 144 6.95 -4.14 6.44
CA ARG A 144 7.80 -5.29 6.80
C ARG A 144 7.92 -6.32 5.67
N VAL A 145 6.85 -6.51 4.90
CA VAL A 145 6.90 -7.39 3.71
C VAL A 145 7.85 -6.81 2.66
N LEU A 146 7.74 -5.49 2.41
CA LEU A 146 8.59 -4.80 1.42
C LEU A 146 10.07 -4.79 1.85
N VAL A 147 10.37 -4.60 3.15
CA VAL A 147 11.75 -4.68 3.69
C VAL A 147 12.36 -6.05 3.37
N ARG A 148 11.63 -7.13 3.66
CA ARG A 148 12.12 -8.50 3.39
C ARG A 148 12.35 -8.71 1.89
N ARG A 149 11.43 -8.24 1.05
CA ARG A 149 11.56 -8.33 -0.42
C ARG A 149 12.75 -7.51 -0.92
N ALA A 150 12.92 -6.28 -0.42
CA ALA A 150 14.04 -5.41 -0.79
C ALA A 150 15.39 -6.06 -0.44
N ARG A 151 15.50 -6.61 0.77
CA ARG A 151 16.71 -7.34 1.20
C ARG A 151 17.00 -8.55 0.30
N LYS A 152 15.94 -9.31 -0.04
CA LYS A 152 16.07 -10.46 -0.96
C LYS A 152 16.54 -10.02 -2.34
N LEU A 153 15.95 -8.96 -2.89
CA LEU A 153 16.32 -8.41 -4.21
C LEU A 153 17.78 -7.92 -4.22
N ALA A 154 18.19 -7.23 -3.15
CA ALA A 154 19.56 -6.75 -3.00
C ALA A 154 20.56 -7.92 -2.95
N GLN A 155 20.21 -8.96 -2.20
CA GLN A 155 21.07 -10.16 -2.08
C GLN A 155 21.12 -10.96 -3.39
N GLN A 156 20.01 -11.05 -4.11
CA GLN A 156 19.96 -11.70 -5.43
C GLN A 156 20.86 -10.97 -6.43
N TYR A 157 20.85 -9.65 -6.41
CA TYR A 157 21.74 -8.83 -7.25
C TYR A 157 23.20 -9.13 -6.91
N PHE A 158 23.53 -9.11 -5.62
CA PHE A 158 24.90 -9.36 -5.15
C PHE A 158 25.40 -10.75 -5.56
N LEU A 159 24.53 -11.78 -5.50
CA LEU A 159 24.91 -13.15 -5.89
C LEU A 159 25.25 -13.26 -7.39
N VAL A 160 24.60 -12.46 -8.24
CA VAL A 160 24.82 -12.50 -9.70
C VAL A 160 26.02 -11.65 -10.10
N TYR A 161 26.09 -10.42 -9.58
CA TYR A 161 27.06 -9.42 -10.05
C TYR A 161 28.30 -9.28 -9.16
N GLN A 162 28.25 -9.85 -7.93
CA GLN A 162 29.33 -9.79 -6.93
C GLN A 162 29.66 -8.36 -6.51
N GLU A 163 28.67 -7.44 -6.64
CA GLU A 163 28.79 -6.05 -6.21
C GLU A 163 27.52 -5.61 -5.50
N PRO A 164 27.58 -4.60 -4.60
CA PRO A 164 26.38 -4.07 -3.96
C PRO A 164 25.41 -3.52 -4.99
N ILE A 165 24.11 -3.74 -4.77
CA ILE A 165 23.09 -3.23 -5.68
C ILE A 165 23.08 -1.68 -5.65
N PRO A 166 23.11 -1.00 -6.81
CA PRO A 166 22.93 0.45 -6.84
C PRO A 166 21.55 0.85 -6.33
N THR A 167 21.45 2.00 -5.65
CA THR A 167 20.20 2.48 -5.04
C THR A 167 19.08 2.58 -6.07
N GLY A 168 19.36 3.15 -7.23
CA GLY A 168 18.37 3.30 -8.31
C GLY A 168 17.81 1.95 -8.79
N GLN A 169 18.67 0.94 -8.92
CA GLN A 169 18.27 -0.42 -9.32
C GLN A 169 17.37 -1.07 -8.26
N LEU A 170 17.70 -0.90 -6.98
CA LEU A 170 16.87 -1.42 -5.89
C LEU A 170 15.49 -0.75 -5.89
N VAL A 171 15.45 0.58 -6.05
CA VAL A 171 14.20 1.36 -6.10
C VAL A 171 13.30 0.86 -7.24
N GLN A 172 13.85 0.68 -8.44
CA GLN A 172 13.10 0.17 -9.60
C GLN A 172 12.49 -1.20 -9.33
N ARG A 173 13.28 -2.11 -8.74
CA ARG A 173 12.81 -3.48 -8.43
C ARG A 173 11.71 -3.47 -7.35
N VAL A 174 11.86 -2.65 -6.31
CA VAL A 174 10.85 -2.50 -5.26
C VAL A 174 9.56 -1.88 -5.85
N ALA A 175 9.69 -0.83 -6.66
CA ALA A 175 8.57 -0.17 -7.34
C ALA A 175 7.82 -1.15 -8.25
N SER A 176 8.55 -2.03 -8.97
CA SER A 176 7.95 -3.09 -9.79
C SER A 176 7.12 -4.06 -8.95
N VAL A 177 7.61 -4.44 -7.76
CA VAL A 177 6.85 -5.28 -6.83
C VAL A 177 5.57 -4.58 -6.39
N MET A 178 5.65 -3.28 -6.06
CA MET A 178 4.47 -2.50 -5.66
C MET A 178 3.46 -2.38 -6.80
N GLN A 179 3.94 -2.13 -8.03
CA GLN A 179 3.10 -2.03 -9.23
C GLN A 179 2.39 -3.36 -9.53
N GLU A 180 3.09 -4.49 -9.40
CA GLU A 180 2.52 -5.82 -9.61
C GLU A 180 1.26 -6.02 -8.76
N TYR A 181 1.25 -5.51 -7.51
CA TYR A 181 0.11 -5.63 -6.60
C TYR A 181 -1.06 -4.71 -6.98
N THR A 182 -0.85 -3.74 -7.87
CA THR A 182 -1.95 -2.92 -8.41
C THR A 182 -2.64 -3.58 -9.60
N GLN A 183 -1.99 -4.58 -10.24
CA GLN A 183 -2.45 -5.21 -11.47
C GLN A 183 -2.93 -6.65 -11.26
N SER A 184 -2.38 -7.36 -10.29
CA SER A 184 -2.70 -8.78 -10.03
C SER A 184 -4.09 -8.93 -9.38
N GLY A 185 -4.86 -9.88 -9.86
CA GLY A 185 -6.17 -10.20 -9.29
C GLY A 185 -6.04 -10.83 -7.90
N GLY A 186 -6.98 -10.53 -7.02
CA GLY A 186 -7.06 -11.12 -5.68
C GLY A 186 -6.14 -10.50 -4.64
N VAL A 187 -5.36 -9.48 -4.99
CA VAL A 187 -4.51 -8.75 -4.05
C VAL A 187 -4.87 -7.26 -4.03
N ARG A 188 -4.48 -6.58 -2.97
CA ARG A 188 -4.65 -5.13 -2.85
C ARG A 188 -3.31 -4.42 -3.00
N PRO A 189 -3.28 -3.16 -3.41
CA PRO A 189 -2.05 -2.37 -3.38
C PRO A 189 -1.51 -2.25 -1.95
N PHE A 190 -0.19 -2.06 -1.83
CA PHE A 190 0.44 -1.79 -0.55
C PHE A 190 -0.02 -0.42 -0.03
N GLY A 191 -0.43 -0.35 1.24
CA GLY A 191 -0.85 0.90 1.87
C GLY A 191 0.32 1.65 2.48
N VAL A 192 1.44 1.78 1.75
CA VAL A 192 2.66 2.46 2.23
C VAL A 192 3.31 3.22 1.09
N SER A 193 3.87 4.40 1.42
CA SER A 193 4.92 5.04 0.62
C SER A 193 6.25 4.87 1.34
N LEU A 194 7.29 4.70 0.57
CA LEU A 194 8.65 4.45 1.04
C LEU A 194 9.54 5.65 0.74
N LEU A 195 10.47 5.96 1.65
CA LEU A 195 11.64 6.77 1.34
C LEU A 195 12.84 5.83 1.42
N ILE A 196 13.65 5.86 0.39
CA ILE A 196 14.84 5.02 0.24
C ILE A 196 16.04 5.94 0.09
N ALA A 197 16.94 5.86 1.05
CA ALA A 197 18.18 6.62 1.07
C ALA A 197 19.34 5.69 0.73
N GLY A 198 20.24 6.15 -0.09
CA GLY A 198 21.43 5.39 -0.45
C GLY A 198 22.63 6.28 -0.73
N TRP A 199 23.80 5.66 -0.65
CA TRP A 199 25.09 6.29 -1.00
C TRP A 199 25.80 5.39 -2.01
N ASP A 200 25.91 5.88 -3.25
CA ASP A 200 26.55 5.15 -4.35
C ASP A 200 27.45 6.08 -5.13
N GLU A 201 28.61 5.60 -5.54
CA GLU A 201 29.54 6.34 -6.42
C GLU A 201 29.83 7.77 -5.90
N ASP A 202 30.03 7.86 -4.57
CA ASP A 202 30.33 9.10 -3.85
C ASP A 202 29.23 10.16 -3.99
N ARG A 203 27.96 9.70 -4.15
CA ARG A 203 26.81 10.60 -4.26
C ARG A 203 25.65 10.13 -3.39
N PRO A 204 24.97 11.07 -2.74
CA PRO A 204 23.77 10.76 -1.99
C PRO A 204 22.55 10.62 -2.92
N TYR A 205 21.71 9.64 -2.63
CA TYR A 205 20.45 9.39 -3.36
C TYR A 205 19.29 9.30 -2.40
N LEU A 206 18.22 10.00 -2.73
CA LEU A 206 16.95 9.94 -1.97
C LEU A 206 15.82 9.72 -2.97
N PHE A 207 15.12 8.59 -2.82
CA PHE A 207 13.97 8.24 -3.66
C PHE A 207 12.73 8.06 -2.81
N GLN A 208 11.58 8.38 -3.38
CA GLN A 208 10.26 8.04 -2.84
C GLN A 208 9.61 7.04 -3.79
N SER A 209 8.98 6.00 -3.25
CA SER A 209 8.14 5.08 -4.03
C SER A 209 6.74 5.07 -3.43
N ASP A 210 5.73 5.18 -4.27
CA ASP A 210 4.31 5.28 -3.89
C ASP A 210 3.58 3.96 -4.11
N PRO A 211 2.37 3.78 -3.52
CA PRO A 211 1.56 2.57 -3.72
C PRO A 211 1.27 2.20 -5.17
N SER A 212 1.30 3.17 -6.08
CA SER A 212 1.09 2.92 -7.52
C SER A 212 2.28 2.23 -8.20
N GLY A 213 3.44 2.16 -7.53
CA GLY A 213 4.70 1.74 -8.12
C GLY A 213 5.45 2.89 -8.80
N ALA A 214 4.93 4.11 -8.74
CA ALA A 214 5.67 5.30 -9.21
C ALA A 214 6.81 5.59 -8.23
N TYR A 215 7.96 6.02 -8.74
CA TYR A 215 9.09 6.43 -7.91
C TYR A 215 9.70 7.71 -8.45
N PHE A 216 10.21 8.52 -7.54
CA PHE A 216 10.76 9.84 -7.83
C PHE A 216 12.01 10.07 -7.00
N ALA A 217 13.02 10.73 -7.59
CA ALA A 217 14.17 11.24 -6.85
C ALA A 217 13.81 12.60 -6.25
N TRP A 218 14.22 12.84 -5.01
CA TRP A 218 13.94 14.08 -4.28
C TRP A 218 15.24 14.68 -3.74
N LYS A 219 15.28 16.00 -3.67
CA LYS A 219 16.29 16.74 -2.86
C LYS A 219 15.90 16.67 -1.39
N ALA A 220 14.63 16.96 -1.10
CA ALA A 220 14.05 16.81 0.24
C ALA A 220 12.56 16.56 0.07
N THR A 221 11.96 15.79 0.98
CA THR A 221 10.54 15.50 0.92
C THR A 221 10.01 15.09 2.29
N ALA A 222 8.71 15.26 2.48
CA ALA A 222 7.98 14.79 3.65
C ALA A 222 6.77 13.99 3.17
N MET A 223 6.38 12.97 3.95
CA MET A 223 5.19 12.17 3.66
C MET A 223 4.49 11.77 4.96
N GLY A 224 3.23 11.32 4.85
CA GLY A 224 2.38 11.00 6.00
C GLY A 224 1.55 12.18 6.45
N LYS A 225 1.18 12.18 7.73
CA LYS A 225 0.32 13.22 8.30
C LYS A 225 0.99 14.60 8.18
N SER A 226 0.21 15.60 7.77
CA SER A 226 0.66 17.00 7.63
C SER A 226 1.84 17.18 6.66
N TYR A 227 2.00 16.27 5.68
CA TYR A 227 3.13 16.30 4.74
C TYR A 227 3.22 17.63 3.97
N VAL A 228 2.09 18.31 3.74
CA VAL A 228 2.06 19.61 3.04
C VAL A 228 2.84 20.66 3.84
N ASN A 229 2.60 20.73 5.15
CA ASN A 229 3.32 21.66 6.03
C ASN A 229 4.82 21.34 6.04
N GLY A 230 5.15 20.05 6.16
CA GLY A 230 6.54 19.59 6.11
C GLY A 230 7.23 19.98 4.80
N LYS A 231 6.57 19.79 3.66
CA LYS A 231 7.13 20.18 2.36
C LYS A 231 7.31 21.69 2.25
N THR A 232 6.32 22.48 2.68
CA THR A 232 6.42 23.95 2.67
C THR A 232 7.56 24.45 3.56
N PHE A 233 7.78 23.79 4.71
CA PHE A 233 8.90 24.11 5.61
C PHE A 233 10.24 23.78 4.92
N LEU A 234 10.34 22.61 4.30
CA LEU A 234 11.55 22.17 3.57
C LEU A 234 11.86 23.10 2.40
N GLU A 235 10.86 23.56 1.66
CA GLU A 235 11.03 24.51 0.54
C GLU A 235 11.68 25.82 0.98
N LYS A 236 11.42 26.25 2.23
CA LYS A 236 11.97 27.49 2.80
C LYS A 236 13.39 27.33 3.37
N ARG A 237 13.70 26.11 3.83
CA ARG A 237 14.94 25.84 4.59
C ARG A 237 16.01 25.08 3.80
N TYR A 238 15.61 24.35 2.75
CA TYR A 238 16.52 23.50 2.00
C TYR A 238 17.50 24.33 1.18
N ASN A 239 18.78 23.95 1.27
CA ASN A 239 19.88 24.48 0.44
C ASN A 239 20.68 23.27 -0.07
N GLU A 240 21.20 23.34 -1.27
CA GLU A 240 21.99 22.24 -1.90
C GLU A 240 23.34 22.02 -1.19
N ASP A 241 23.88 23.07 -0.55
CA ASP A 241 25.15 23.00 0.17
C ASP A 241 25.00 22.52 1.62
N LEU A 242 23.78 22.11 2.01
CA LEU A 242 23.47 21.67 3.37
C LEU A 242 24.37 20.48 3.77
N GLU A 243 25.04 20.58 4.91
CA GLU A 243 25.83 19.48 5.46
C GLU A 243 24.94 18.51 6.25
N LEU A 244 25.44 17.30 6.49
CA LEU A 244 24.70 16.22 7.14
C LEU A 244 24.16 16.61 8.52
N GLU A 245 24.97 17.32 9.32
CA GLU A 245 24.59 17.79 10.65
C GLU A 245 23.40 18.76 10.59
N ASP A 246 23.47 19.74 9.70
CA ASP A 246 22.40 20.70 9.48
C ASP A 246 21.13 20.04 8.91
N ALA A 247 21.34 19.02 8.08
CA ALA A 247 20.23 18.23 7.52
C ALA A 247 19.51 17.44 8.61
N ILE A 248 20.22 16.92 9.62
CA ILE A 248 19.61 16.24 10.77
C ILE A 248 18.75 17.24 11.55
N HIS A 249 19.31 18.42 11.87
CA HIS A 249 18.58 19.49 12.55
C HIS A 249 17.32 19.90 11.77
N THR A 250 17.46 20.10 10.47
CA THR A 250 16.34 20.48 9.58
C THR A 250 15.28 19.39 9.53
N ALA A 251 15.68 18.11 9.50
CA ALA A 251 14.74 16.97 9.49
C ALA A 251 13.93 16.90 10.79
N ILE A 252 14.60 17.08 11.94
CA ILE A 252 13.94 17.05 13.25
C ILE A 252 12.98 18.25 13.35
N LEU A 253 13.39 19.45 12.92
CA LEU A 253 12.52 20.63 12.90
C LEU A 253 11.31 20.43 12.00
N THR A 254 11.51 19.81 10.83
CA THR A 254 10.41 19.50 9.90
C THR A 254 9.41 18.51 10.54
N LEU A 255 9.91 17.51 11.27
CA LEU A 255 9.04 16.60 12.01
C LEU A 255 8.29 17.36 13.11
N LYS A 256 8.94 18.29 13.81
CA LYS A 256 8.34 19.10 14.89
C LYS A 256 7.10 19.87 14.37
N GLU A 257 7.15 20.37 13.14
CA GLU A 257 6.01 21.07 12.50
C GLU A 257 4.79 20.16 12.27
N SER A 258 5.04 18.84 12.16
CA SER A 258 3.97 17.86 11.91
C SER A 258 3.60 17.05 13.16
N PHE A 259 4.33 17.26 14.26
CA PHE A 259 4.27 16.42 15.47
C PHE A 259 3.17 16.92 16.41
N GLU A 260 2.45 15.97 17.00
CA GLU A 260 1.43 16.24 18.02
C GLU A 260 1.97 15.84 19.39
N GLY A 261 2.24 16.82 20.26
CA GLY A 261 2.75 16.60 21.61
C GLY A 261 4.24 16.88 21.74
N GLN A 262 4.84 16.38 22.81
CA GLN A 262 6.27 16.58 23.08
C GLN A 262 7.10 15.55 22.30
N MET A 263 8.15 16.04 21.68
CA MET A 263 9.17 15.23 21.00
C MET A 263 10.18 14.72 22.01
N THR A 264 10.38 13.41 22.04
CA THR A 264 11.36 12.75 22.89
C THR A 264 12.27 11.86 22.06
N GLU A 265 13.41 11.49 22.61
CA GLU A 265 14.37 10.58 21.97
C GLU A 265 13.77 9.20 21.69
N GLU A 266 12.65 8.87 22.33
CA GLU A 266 11.97 7.56 22.19
C GLU A 266 10.93 7.54 21.09
N ASN A 267 10.31 8.72 20.80
CA ASN A 267 9.20 8.76 19.85
C ASN A 267 9.60 9.26 18.45
N ILE A 268 10.90 9.44 18.22
CA ILE A 268 11.43 9.68 16.87
C ILE A 268 12.57 8.71 16.58
N GLU A 269 12.77 8.44 15.31
CA GLU A 269 13.84 7.56 14.84
C GLU A 269 14.50 8.24 13.65
N VAL A 270 15.83 8.33 13.68
CA VAL A 270 16.63 8.98 12.63
C VAL A 270 17.65 7.98 12.09
N GLY A 271 17.73 7.89 10.78
CA GLY A 271 18.76 7.13 10.08
C GLY A 271 19.56 8.06 9.19
N ILE A 272 20.84 7.81 9.11
CA ILE A 272 21.75 8.54 8.25
C ILE A 272 22.46 7.60 7.28
N CYS A 273 22.72 8.11 6.10
CA CYS A 273 23.42 7.38 5.04
C CYS A 273 24.54 8.28 4.52
N ASN A 274 25.77 7.81 4.58
CA ASN A 274 26.94 8.56 4.10
C ASN A 274 27.98 7.58 3.52
N GLU A 275 29.17 8.04 3.26
CA GLU A 275 30.29 7.24 2.76
C GLU A 275 30.58 6.02 3.63
N ALA A 276 30.45 6.14 4.96
CA ALA A 276 30.67 5.03 5.91
C ALA A 276 29.55 3.98 5.84
N GLY A 277 28.42 4.30 5.21
CA GLY A 277 27.28 3.43 5.07
C GLY A 277 26.04 3.96 5.77
N PHE A 278 25.02 3.10 5.89
CA PHE A 278 23.75 3.43 6.54
C PHE A 278 23.76 2.99 8.00
N ARG A 279 23.40 3.90 8.90
CA ARG A 279 23.18 3.58 10.31
C ARG A 279 22.00 4.33 10.90
N ARG A 280 21.39 3.77 11.93
CA ARG A 280 20.41 4.48 12.76
C ARG A 280 21.17 5.22 13.86
N LEU A 281 20.71 6.41 14.18
CA LEU A 281 21.20 7.16 15.34
C LEU A 281 20.69 6.48 16.62
N SER A 282 21.53 6.44 17.63
CA SER A 282 21.14 5.97 18.96
C SER A 282 20.22 7.00 19.64
N PRO A 283 19.39 6.56 20.60
CA PRO A 283 18.55 7.53 21.34
C PRO A 283 19.38 8.62 22.03
N ALA A 284 20.59 8.32 22.48
CA ALA A 284 21.49 9.31 23.08
C ALA A 284 21.87 10.41 22.10
N GLU A 285 22.26 10.02 20.86
CA GLU A 285 22.57 10.99 19.79
C GLU A 285 21.35 11.83 19.42
N VAL A 286 20.17 11.20 19.33
CA VAL A 286 18.90 11.91 19.04
C VAL A 286 18.60 12.93 20.12
N LYS A 287 18.83 12.56 21.39
CA LYS A 287 18.65 13.46 22.55
C LYS A 287 19.54 14.72 22.45
N ASP A 288 20.80 14.53 22.04
CA ASP A 288 21.74 15.65 21.86
C ASP A 288 21.24 16.63 20.78
N TYR A 289 20.75 16.09 19.65
CA TYR A 289 20.15 16.93 18.59
C TYR A 289 18.87 17.63 19.07
N LEU A 290 18.02 16.97 19.86
CA LEU A 290 16.81 17.58 20.43
C LEU A 290 17.17 18.69 21.39
N ALA A 291 18.19 18.53 22.24
CA ALA A 291 18.67 19.56 23.16
C ALA A 291 19.19 20.79 22.41
N ALA A 292 19.84 20.59 21.26
CA ALA A 292 20.34 21.68 20.43
C ALA A 292 19.21 22.48 19.74
N ILE A 293 18.01 21.87 19.60
CA ILE A 293 16.84 22.46 18.92
C ILE A 293 15.85 23.09 19.93
N ALA A 294 15.88 22.68 21.22
CA ALA A 294 14.98 23.19 22.25
C ALA A 294 15.29 24.63 22.60
#